data_22e51c6190c82f47e577d0767ce22801
#
_entry.id   22e51c6190c82f47e577d0767ce22801
#
_cell.length_a   1.000
_cell.length_b   1.000
_cell.length_c   1.000
_cell.angle_alpha   90.00
_cell.angle_beta   90.00
_cell.angle_gamma   90.00
#
_symmetry.space_group_name_H-M   'P 1'
#
loop_
_entity.id
_entity.type
_entity.pdbx_description
1 polymer ?
#
loop_
_entity_poly.entity_id
_entity_poly.type
_entity_poly.pdbx_seq_one_letter_code
_entity_poly.pdbx_strand_id
1 'polypeptide(L)'
;MTRPRAHGGHREDLGIYVRSRWEANFARYLNWLQEHGHIRGWTYEPREWEFPVKRGTRFYLVDFEVYEKNGSTTYYEVKGWMDPKSRTALDRMARYYPEVQIAVIDRAAYRDIEHKVARLIEGWEDGR
;
A
#
# COMPACT_ATOMS: atom_id res chain seq x y z
N MET A 1 -17.88 14.57 6.65
CA MET A 1 -16.58 14.61 5.99
C MET A 1 -16.62 13.88 4.66
N THR A 2 -16.13 14.52 3.61
CA THR A 2 -16.17 13.95 2.26
C THR A 2 -14.96 13.05 2.02
N ARG A 3 -15.22 11.89 1.45
CA ARG A 3 -14.16 10.97 1.08
C ARG A 3 -13.34 11.55 -0.07
N PRO A 4 -11.99 11.56 -0.01
CA PRO A 4 -11.17 12.05 -1.11
C PRO A 4 -11.35 11.22 -2.38
N ARG A 5 -11.19 11.86 -3.55
CA ARG A 5 -11.19 11.13 -4.82
C ARG A 5 -9.94 10.25 -4.90
N ALA A 6 -10.13 9.01 -5.34
CA ALA A 6 -9.05 8.04 -5.38
C ALA A 6 -8.11 8.24 -6.58
N HIS A 7 -8.65 8.59 -7.76
CA HIS A 7 -7.89 8.73 -9.01
C HIS A 7 -7.21 7.42 -9.44
N GLY A 8 -7.97 6.33 -9.41
CA GLY A 8 -7.50 5.04 -9.89
C GLY A 8 -7.32 5.02 -11.40
N GLY A 9 -6.54 4.07 -11.89
CA GLY A 9 -6.31 3.87 -13.31
C GLY A 9 -4.94 3.26 -13.60
N HIS A 10 -4.74 2.93 -14.85
CA HIS A 10 -3.46 2.40 -15.30
C HIS A 10 -2.37 3.48 -15.28
N ARG A 11 -1.16 3.10 -14.90
CA ARG A 11 0.02 3.97 -14.93
C ARG A 11 1.09 3.31 -15.79
N GLU A 12 1.43 3.94 -16.91
CA GLU A 12 2.39 3.37 -17.86
C GLU A 12 3.77 3.20 -17.26
N ASP A 13 4.22 4.17 -16.48
CA ASP A 13 5.54 4.11 -15.85
C ASP A 13 5.68 2.97 -14.85
N LEU A 14 4.57 2.50 -14.29
CA LEU A 14 4.55 1.41 -13.32
C LEU A 14 4.16 0.07 -13.94
N GLY A 15 3.49 0.10 -15.10
CA GLY A 15 3.00 -1.10 -15.76
C GLY A 15 1.88 -1.82 -15.03
N ILE A 16 1.17 -1.11 -14.14
CA ILE A 16 0.09 -1.69 -13.34
C ILE A 16 -1.12 -0.75 -13.28
N TYR A 17 -2.28 -1.34 -12.97
CA TYR A 17 -3.49 -0.59 -12.66
C TYR A 17 -3.56 -0.41 -11.14
N VAL A 18 -3.60 0.84 -10.68
CA VAL A 18 -3.70 1.15 -9.26
C VAL A 18 -5.09 1.70 -8.93
N ARG A 19 -5.49 1.60 -7.67
CA ARG A 19 -6.82 2.03 -7.23
C ARG A 19 -6.85 3.48 -6.82
N SER A 20 -5.69 4.10 -6.62
CA SER A 20 -5.63 5.49 -6.18
C SER A 20 -4.32 6.15 -6.59
N ARG A 21 -4.31 7.47 -6.59
CA ARG A 21 -3.09 8.25 -6.80
C ARG A 21 -2.04 7.97 -5.72
N TRP A 22 -2.49 7.80 -4.48
CA TRP A 22 -1.59 7.51 -3.37
C TRP A 22 -0.88 6.17 -3.56
N GLU A 23 -1.60 5.16 -4.06
CA GLU A 23 -0.99 3.88 -4.39
C GLU A 23 0.02 4.02 -5.52
N ALA A 24 -0.31 4.80 -6.55
CA ALA A 24 0.62 5.05 -7.64
C ALA A 24 1.91 5.70 -7.13
N ASN A 25 1.78 6.72 -6.31
CA ASN A 25 2.94 7.42 -5.76
C ASN A 25 3.74 6.53 -4.80
N PHE A 26 3.06 5.72 -4.01
CA PHE A 26 3.75 4.78 -3.13
C PHE A 26 4.55 3.75 -3.95
N ALA A 27 3.99 3.26 -5.05
CA ALA A 27 4.70 2.36 -5.97
C ALA A 27 5.95 3.04 -6.55
N ARG A 28 5.86 4.31 -6.91
CA ARG A 28 7.00 5.09 -7.39
C ARG A 28 8.07 5.25 -6.31
N TYR A 29 7.64 5.44 -5.08
CA TYR A 29 8.54 5.48 -3.93
C TYR A 29 9.25 4.13 -3.75
N LEU A 30 8.54 3.02 -3.88
CA LEU A 30 9.14 1.69 -3.80
C LEU A 30 10.16 1.46 -4.93
N ASN A 31 9.87 1.91 -6.15
CA ASN A 31 10.85 1.86 -7.24
C ASN A 31 12.09 2.68 -6.90
N TRP A 32 11.90 3.87 -6.33
CA TRP A 32 13.01 4.72 -5.92
C TRP A 32 13.86 4.03 -4.85
N LEU A 33 13.23 3.41 -3.85
CA LEU A 33 13.92 2.65 -2.82
C LEU A 33 14.72 1.48 -3.43
N GLN A 34 14.12 0.78 -4.38
CA GLN A 34 14.79 -0.35 -5.05
C GLN A 34 16.00 0.12 -5.85
N GLU A 35 15.86 1.20 -6.61
CA GLU A 35 16.94 1.77 -7.40
C GLU A 35 18.12 2.23 -6.54
N HIS A 36 17.85 2.66 -5.31
CA HIS A 36 18.87 3.11 -4.37
C HIS A 36 19.35 1.99 -3.43
N GLY A 37 18.94 0.75 -3.67
CA GLY A 37 19.43 -0.40 -2.92
C GLY A 37 18.85 -0.55 -1.51
N HIS A 38 17.74 0.13 -1.21
CA HIS A 38 17.11 0.07 0.10
C HIS A 38 16.17 -1.13 0.27
N ILE A 39 15.59 -1.63 -0.82
CA ILE A 39 14.79 -2.84 -0.85
C ILE A 39 15.21 -3.69 -2.05
N ARG A 40 14.83 -4.97 -2.05
CA ARG A 40 15.16 -5.90 -3.14
C ARG A 40 14.13 -5.86 -4.26
N GLY A 41 12.87 -5.54 -3.94
CA GLY A 41 11.80 -5.49 -4.91
C GLY A 41 10.45 -5.39 -4.23
N TRP A 42 9.39 -5.41 -5.03
CA TRP A 42 8.02 -5.32 -4.53
C TRP A 42 7.04 -5.87 -5.54
N THR A 43 5.83 -6.22 -5.08
CA THR A 43 4.74 -6.70 -5.91
C THR A 43 3.46 -6.00 -5.47
N TYR A 44 2.66 -5.56 -6.43
CA TYR A 44 1.36 -4.93 -6.17
C TYR A 44 0.27 -5.99 -6.11
N GLU A 45 -0.57 -5.95 -5.07
CA GLU A 45 -1.70 -6.86 -4.85
C GLU A 45 -1.32 -8.33 -5.06
N PRO A 46 -0.27 -8.84 -4.37
CA PRO A 46 0.30 -10.15 -4.67
C PRO A 46 -0.54 -11.31 -4.19
N ARG A 47 -1.32 -11.12 -3.14
CA ARG A 47 -2.09 -12.20 -2.54
C ARG A 47 -3.25 -11.70 -1.72
N GLU A 48 -4.19 -12.60 -1.52
CA GLU A 48 -5.38 -12.39 -0.71
C GLU A 48 -5.42 -13.45 0.39
N TRP A 49 -5.79 -13.03 1.60
CA TRP A 49 -6.01 -13.97 2.70
C TRP A 49 -7.50 -14.14 2.92
N GLU A 50 -7.91 -15.37 3.20
CA GLU A 50 -9.29 -15.69 3.55
C GLU A 50 -9.40 -15.89 5.05
N PHE A 51 -10.45 -15.32 5.67
CA PHE A 51 -10.70 -15.47 7.10
C PHE A 51 -11.67 -16.63 7.36
N PRO A 52 -11.50 -17.38 8.46
CA PRO A 52 -12.41 -18.47 8.82
C PRO A 52 -13.69 -17.94 9.43
N VAL A 53 -14.40 -17.09 8.71
CA VAL A 53 -15.66 -16.47 9.13
C VAL A 53 -16.71 -16.70 8.06
N LYS A 54 -17.98 -16.77 8.47
CA LYS A 54 -19.08 -17.04 7.55
C LYS A 54 -19.66 -15.78 6.91
N ARG A 55 -19.53 -14.65 7.57
CA ARG A 55 -20.17 -13.39 7.15
C ARG A 55 -19.23 -12.21 7.33
N GLY A 56 -19.61 -11.10 6.70
CA GLY A 56 -18.88 -9.87 6.77
C GLY A 56 -17.63 -9.91 5.91
N THR A 57 -16.58 -9.21 6.35
CA THR A 57 -15.31 -9.14 5.64
C THR A 57 -14.59 -10.48 5.71
N ARG A 58 -14.62 -11.22 4.61
CA ARG A 58 -14.09 -12.59 4.54
C ARG A 58 -12.69 -12.66 3.96
N PHE A 59 -12.27 -11.64 3.24
CA PHE A 59 -11.00 -11.63 2.52
C PHE A 59 -10.27 -10.33 2.74
N TYR A 60 -8.95 -10.38 2.69
CA TYR A 60 -8.09 -9.21 2.68
C TYR A 60 -7.11 -9.29 1.53
N LEU A 61 -7.15 -8.30 0.64
CA LEU A 61 -6.19 -8.14 -0.44
C LEU A 61 -5.23 -7.02 -0.05
N VAL A 62 -3.96 -7.39 0.18
CA VAL A 62 -2.95 -6.40 0.55
C VAL A 62 -2.52 -5.58 -0.67
N ASP A 63 -2.19 -4.30 -0.44
CA ASP A 63 -1.78 -3.43 -1.54
C ASP A 63 -0.39 -3.79 -2.07
N PHE A 64 0.60 -3.91 -1.19
CA PHE A 64 1.99 -4.12 -1.60
C PHE A 64 2.69 -5.17 -0.74
N GLU A 65 3.47 -6.02 -1.41
CA GLU A 65 4.42 -6.91 -0.76
C GLU A 65 5.82 -6.38 -1.09
N VAL A 66 6.64 -6.14 -0.07
CA VAL A 66 7.97 -5.57 -0.23
C VAL A 66 9.02 -6.55 0.28
N TYR A 67 10.02 -6.81 -0.56
CA TYR A 67 11.10 -7.73 -0.24
C TYR A 67 12.26 -6.91 0.33
N GLU A 68 12.44 -7.01 1.64
CA GLU A 68 13.42 -6.22 2.36
C GLU A 68 14.84 -6.69 2.08
N LYS A 69 15.79 -5.80 2.31
CA LYS A 69 17.21 -6.07 2.04
C LYS A 69 17.75 -7.26 2.84
N ASN A 70 17.22 -7.45 4.05
CA ASN A 70 17.64 -8.57 4.93
C ASN A 70 16.96 -9.90 4.61
N GLY A 71 16.14 -9.95 3.56
CA GLY A 71 15.43 -11.17 3.16
C GLY A 71 14.04 -11.33 3.75
N SER A 72 13.64 -10.45 4.67
CA SER A 72 12.27 -10.47 5.21
C SER A 72 11.30 -9.85 4.23
N THR A 73 9.99 -10.04 4.49
CA THR A 73 8.92 -9.47 3.69
C THR A 73 8.07 -8.58 4.58
N THR A 74 7.76 -7.38 4.09
CA THR A 74 6.83 -6.46 4.74
C THR A 74 5.66 -6.21 3.80
N TYR A 75 4.47 -6.15 4.35
CA TYR A 75 3.27 -5.82 3.59
C TYR A 75 2.84 -4.40 3.93
N TYR A 76 2.41 -3.65 2.91
CA TYR A 76 1.99 -2.27 3.10
C TYR A 76 0.57 -2.07 2.61
N GLU A 77 -0.21 -1.38 3.42
CA GLU A 77 -1.56 -0.95 3.11
C GLU A 77 -1.55 0.58 3.02
N VAL A 78 -1.87 1.13 1.86
CA VAL A 78 -1.96 2.59 1.68
C VAL A 78 -3.39 3.02 1.94
N LYS A 79 -3.61 3.78 3.03
CA LYS A 79 -4.96 4.07 3.47
C LYS A 79 -5.09 5.51 3.94
N GLY A 80 -5.59 6.39 3.08
CA GLY A 80 -5.82 7.79 3.41
C GLY A 80 -7.03 8.00 4.32
N TRP A 81 -7.96 7.05 4.31
CA TRP A 81 -9.15 7.09 5.12
C TRP A 81 -9.54 5.67 5.54
N MET A 82 -9.58 5.44 6.85
CA MET A 82 -9.86 4.11 7.40
C MET A 82 -11.37 3.92 7.57
N ASP A 83 -12.00 3.22 6.63
CA ASP A 83 -13.41 2.88 6.74
C ASP A 83 -13.63 1.65 7.63
N PRO A 84 -14.87 1.40 8.09
CA PRO A 84 -15.15 0.27 8.99
C PRO A 84 -14.78 -1.09 8.40
N LYS A 85 -14.99 -1.29 7.09
CA LYS A 85 -14.66 -2.55 6.45
C LYS A 85 -13.16 -2.79 6.45
N SER A 86 -12.37 -1.76 6.15
CA SER A 86 -10.91 -1.85 6.17
C SER A 86 -10.39 -2.12 7.58
N ARG A 87 -10.97 -1.45 8.57
CA ARG A 87 -10.62 -1.69 9.97
C ARG A 87 -10.90 -3.14 10.36
N THR A 88 -12.06 -3.66 9.98
CA THR A 88 -12.41 -5.05 10.25
C THR A 88 -11.42 -6.02 9.60
N ALA A 89 -11.04 -5.76 8.34
CA ALA A 89 -10.08 -6.61 7.63
C ALA A 89 -8.73 -6.63 8.35
N LEU A 90 -8.22 -5.47 8.75
CA LEU A 90 -6.94 -5.38 9.45
C LEU A 90 -7.00 -6.04 10.83
N ASP A 91 -8.11 -5.87 11.56
CA ASP A 91 -8.30 -6.53 12.85
C ASP A 91 -8.32 -8.06 12.68
N ARG A 92 -8.96 -8.55 11.63
CA ARG A 92 -8.99 -9.99 11.32
C ARG A 92 -7.63 -10.51 10.89
N MET A 93 -6.85 -9.73 10.14
CA MET A 93 -5.47 -10.10 9.84
C MET A 93 -4.65 -10.27 11.11
N ALA A 94 -4.75 -9.33 12.04
CA ALA A 94 -4.03 -9.43 13.31
C ALA A 94 -4.44 -10.64 14.12
N ARG A 95 -5.72 -11.01 14.05
CA ARG A 95 -6.26 -12.16 14.80
C ARG A 95 -5.88 -13.50 14.16
N TYR A 96 -6.07 -13.63 12.85
CA TYR A 96 -5.96 -14.93 12.17
C TYR A 96 -4.61 -15.17 11.52
N TYR A 97 -3.87 -14.11 11.22
CA TYR A 97 -2.55 -14.20 10.57
C TYR A 97 -1.55 -13.27 11.27
N PRO A 98 -1.30 -13.51 12.58
CA PRO A 98 -0.47 -12.57 13.37
C PRO A 98 0.98 -12.52 12.92
N GLU A 99 1.46 -13.53 12.19
CA GLU A 99 2.81 -13.56 11.66
C GLU A 99 3.01 -12.65 10.45
N VAL A 100 1.92 -12.18 9.84
CA VAL A 100 1.98 -11.29 8.68
C VAL A 100 2.18 -9.85 9.16
N GLN A 101 3.31 -9.26 8.81
CA GLN A 101 3.63 -7.88 9.20
C GLN A 101 3.02 -6.90 8.22
N ILE A 102 2.03 -6.13 8.64
CA ILE A 102 1.37 -5.12 7.82
C ILE A 102 1.64 -3.74 8.40
N ALA A 103 2.24 -2.88 7.58
CA ALA A 103 2.44 -1.48 7.91
C ALA A 103 1.40 -0.66 7.18
N VAL A 104 0.62 0.12 7.91
CA VAL A 104 -0.38 0.99 7.30
C VAL A 104 0.26 2.34 7.01
N ILE A 105 0.23 2.74 5.74
CA ILE A 105 0.68 4.06 5.30
C ILE A 105 -0.55 4.96 5.33
N ASP A 106 -0.76 5.58 6.47
CA ASP A 106 -1.87 6.51 6.67
C ASP A 106 -1.52 7.89 6.09
N ARG A 107 -2.42 8.84 6.30
CA ARG A 107 -2.22 10.20 5.77
C ARG A 107 -0.91 10.82 6.27
N ALA A 108 -0.62 10.70 7.57
CA ALA A 108 0.59 11.27 8.14
C ALA A 108 1.85 10.66 7.55
N ALA A 109 1.88 9.32 7.45
CA ALA A 109 3.01 8.60 6.86
C ALA A 109 3.19 8.95 5.38
N TYR A 110 2.09 8.98 4.63
CA TYR A 110 2.13 9.34 3.21
C TYR A 110 2.65 10.76 3.01
N ARG A 111 2.15 11.73 3.78
CA ARG A 111 2.59 13.13 3.68
C ARG A 111 4.07 13.28 4.03
N ASP A 112 4.55 12.52 4.99
CA ASP A 112 5.97 12.52 5.35
C ASP A 112 6.84 12.04 4.18
N ILE A 113 6.44 10.94 3.55
CA ILE A 113 7.14 10.42 2.36
C ILE A 113 7.12 11.45 1.24
N GLU A 114 5.95 11.99 0.94
CA GLU A 114 5.77 12.99 -0.10
C GLU A 114 6.67 14.20 0.12
N HIS A 115 6.70 14.71 1.35
CA HIS A 115 7.51 15.86 1.70
C HIS A 115 9.00 15.60 1.49
N LYS A 116 9.45 14.40 1.78
CA LYS A 116 10.87 14.03 1.69
C LYS A 116 11.35 13.73 0.28
N VAL A 117 10.53 13.05 -0.53
CA VAL A 117 11.02 12.47 -1.79
C VAL A 117 10.25 12.83 -3.05
N ALA A 118 9.09 13.48 -2.96
CA ALA A 118 8.24 13.70 -4.14
C ALA A 118 8.98 14.38 -5.29
N ARG A 119 9.77 15.40 -5.00
CA ARG A 119 10.51 16.14 -6.04
C ARG A 119 11.71 15.38 -6.60
N LEU A 120 12.09 14.27 -5.96
CA LEU A 120 13.20 13.42 -6.43
C LEU A 120 12.69 12.30 -7.33
N ILE A 121 11.38 12.12 -7.42
CA ILE A 121 10.77 10.99 -8.12
C ILE A 121 9.99 11.50 -9.32
N GLU A 122 10.46 11.13 -10.50
CA GLU A 122 9.78 11.45 -11.75
C GLU A 122 8.41 10.78 -11.79
N GLY A 123 7.41 11.51 -12.26
CA GLY A 123 6.05 10.98 -12.38
C GLY A 123 5.19 11.11 -11.14
N TRP A 124 5.73 11.66 -10.05
CA TRP A 124 4.95 11.86 -8.84
C TRP A 124 3.73 12.72 -9.14
N GLU A 125 2.55 12.26 -8.69
CA GLU A 125 1.28 12.94 -8.92
C GLU A 125 0.95 13.83 -7.72
N ASP A 126 0.89 15.13 -7.96
CA ASP A 126 0.57 16.09 -6.91
C ASP A 126 -0.91 16.07 -6.54
N GLY A 127 -1.18 16.20 -5.25
CA GLY A 127 -2.53 16.14 -4.71
C GLY A 127 -3.23 17.49 -4.74
N ARG A 128 -3.82 17.85 -5.86
CA ARG A 128 -4.58 19.11 -5.97
C ARG A 128 -6.03 18.90 -6.30
#